data_68ccd7b46e701047d9c43b5b66e96b94
#
_entry.id   68ccd7b46e701047d9c43b5b66e96b94
#
_cell.length_a   1.000
_cell.length_b   1.000
_cell.length_c   1.000
_cell.angle_alpha   90.00
_cell.angle_beta   90.00
_cell.angle_gamma   90.00
#
_symmetry.space_group_name_H-M   'P 1'
#
loop_
_entity.id
_entity.type
_entity.pdbx_description
1 polymer ?
#
loop_
_entity_poly.entity_id
_entity_poly.type
_entity_poly.pdbx_seq_one_letter_code
_entity_poly.pdbx_strand_id
1 'polypeptide(L)'
;MIRKANELKKSLEPELKGGIGTVRLTHFIDEHEAYGVGRLFGVSTIPPGGSIGYHTHKDDFEIYYIMKGIAKVVDNDKEDILHPGDSMICFEGESHSIENIGDCDLEYIAIILYTEKRRG
;
A
#
# COMPACT_ATOMS: atom_id res chain seq x y z
N MET A 1 20.26 8.84 -10.05
CA MET A 1 19.26 9.79 -9.54
C MET A 1 19.09 9.59 -8.04
N ILE A 2 19.25 10.66 -7.28
CA ILE A 2 19.08 10.61 -5.81
C ILE A 2 17.98 11.59 -5.45
N ARG A 3 17.07 11.14 -4.58
CA ARG A 3 16.05 11.99 -3.95
C ARG A 3 16.16 11.82 -2.44
N LYS A 4 16.40 12.92 -1.75
CA LYS A 4 16.45 12.92 -0.28
C LYS A 4 15.02 12.85 0.27
N ALA A 5 14.87 12.48 1.55
CA ALA A 5 13.55 12.29 2.16
C ALA A 5 12.61 13.48 1.97
N ASN A 6 13.15 14.71 2.10
CA ASN A 6 12.33 15.92 1.95
C ASN A 6 12.00 16.27 0.50
N GLU A 7 12.55 15.54 -0.46
CA GLU A 7 12.29 15.75 -1.89
C GLU A 7 11.25 14.78 -2.43
N LEU A 8 10.90 13.75 -1.66
CA LEU A 8 9.90 12.76 -2.06
C LEU A 8 8.50 13.34 -1.99
N LYS A 9 7.73 13.14 -3.04
CA LYS A 9 6.34 13.60 -3.10
C LYS A 9 5.50 12.84 -2.10
N LYS A 10 4.67 13.57 -1.35
CA LYS A 10 3.72 12.98 -0.41
C LYS A 10 2.30 13.32 -0.84
N SER A 11 1.38 12.38 -0.69
CA SER A 11 -0.04 12.61 -0.90
C SER A 11 -0.81 12.12 0.32
N LEU A 12 -1.90 12.82 0.64
CA LEU A 12 -2.79 12.47 1.75
C LEU A 12 -4.08 11.91 1.16
N GLU A 13 -4.43 10.71 1.60
CA GLU A 13 -5.60 9.99 1.10
C GLU A 13 -6.59 9.76 2.24
N PRO A 14 -7.57 10.68 2.43
CA PRO A 14 -8.57 10.50 3.46
C PRO A 14 -9.55 9.39 3.09
N GLU A 15 -9.88 8.55 4.05
CA GLU A 15 -10.87 7.47 3.91
C GLU A 15 -10.62 6.61 2.65
N LEU A 16 -9.36 6.27 2.41
CA LEU A 16 -8.94 5.52 1.23
C LEU A 16 -9.69 4.20 1.12
N LYS A 17 -10.36 3.98 -0.01
CA LYS A 17 -11.20 2.79 -0.28
C LYS A 17 -12.27 2.56 0.78
N GLY A 18 -12.77 3.65 1.40
CA GLY A 18 -13.77 3.55 2.46
C GLY A 18 -13.20 3.23 3.83
N GLY A 19 -11.90 3.29 3.98
CA GLY A 19 -11.23 3.07 5.27
C GLY A 19 -11.40 4.23 6.25
N ILE A 20 -10.71 4.12 7.39
CA ILE A 20 -10.79 5.09 8.48
C ILE A 20 -9.50 5.90 8.52
N GLY A 21 -9.63 7.22 8.73
CA GLY A 21 -8.51 8.13 8.88
C GLY A 21 -7.84 8.47 7.55
N THR A 22 -6.70 9.15 7.64
CA THR A 22 -5.96 9.60 6.47
C THR A 22 -4.68 8.82 6.33
N VAL A 23 -4.49 8.20 5.17
CA VAL A 23 -3.27 7.47 4.81
C VAL A 23 -2.33 8.44 4.12
N ARG A 24 -1.04 8.42 4.49
CA ARG A 24 -0.02 9.20 3.79
C ARG A 24 0.79 8.27 2.90
N LEU A 25 0.88 8.62 1.62
CA LEU A 25 1.74 7.91 0.67
C LEU A 25 2.97 8.76 0.40
N THR A 26 4.15 8.17 0.55
CA THR A 26 5.43 8.78 0.22
C THR A 26 5.94 8.08 -1.03
N HIS A 27 6.00 8.80 -2.15
CA HIS A 27 6.26 8.22 -3.46
C HIS A 27 7.74 8.25 -3.80
N PHE A 28 8.31 7.12 -4.21
CA PHE A 28 9.70 7.04 -4.69
C PHE A 28 9.81 7.59 -6.09
N ILE A 29 8.91 7.17 -6.97
CA ILE A 29 8.81 7.60 -8.36
C ILE A 29 7.33 7.60 -8.75
N ASP A 30 6.99 8.26 -9.86
CA ASP A 30 5.64 8.23 -10.39
C ASP A 30 5.51 7.18 -11.52
N GLU A 31 4.29 7.02 -12.01
CA GLU A 31 3.99 6.04 -13.06
C GLU A 31 4.77 6.30 -14.35
N HIS A 32 4.94 7.57 -14.72
CA HIS A 32 5.66 7.95 -15.92
C HIS A 32 7.15 7.61 -15.78
N GLU A 33 7.75 7.96 -14.66
CA GLU A 33 9.15 7.63 -14.37
C GLU A 33 9.39 6.13 -14.34
N ALA A 34 8.39 5.36 -13.98
CA ALA A 34 8.43 3.90 -13.94
C ALA A 34 8.13 3.27 -15.30
N TYR A 35 8.17 4.05 -16.37
CA TYR A 35 7.94 3.57 -17.75
C TYR A 35 6.57 2.92 -17.93
N GLY A 36 5.58 3.31 -17.15
CA GLY A 36 4.22 2.79 -17.27
C GLY A 36 4.02 1.37 -16.77
N VAL A 37 4.99 0.80 -16.03
CA VAL A 37 4.88 -0.60 -15.56
C VAL A 37 4.09 -0.74 -14.26
N GLY A 38 3.82 0.37 -13.59
CA GLY A 38 3.08 0.36 -12.33
C GLY A 38 2.66 1.76 -11.94
N ARG A 39 1.84 1.87 -10.90
CA ARG A 39 1.26 3.15 -10.49
C ARG A 39 1.53 3.56 -9.04
N LEU A 40 2.18 2.70 -8.26
CA LEU A 40 2.54 3.02 -6.87
C LEU A 40 3.87 2.37 -6.53
N PHE A 41 4.79 3.19 -6.03
CA PHE A 41 6.12 2.76 -5.60
C PHE A 41 6.50 3.64 -4.42
N GLY A 42 6.22 3.19 -3.22
CA GLY A 42 6.48 4.06 -2.08
C GLY A 42 6.22 3.44 -0.74
N VAL A 43 6.16 4.31 0.26
CA VAL A 43 5.84 3.93 1.63
C VAL A 43 4.44 4.44 1.95
N SER A 44 3.61 3.56 2.49
CA SER A 44 2.31 3.91 3.02
C SER A 44 2.43 4.06 4.53
N THR A 45 1.86 5.11 5.09
CA THR A 45 1.85 5.37 6.53
C THR A 45 0.40 5.51 6.98
N ILE A 46 0.00 4.65 7.90
CA ILE A 46 -1.36 4.63 8.45
C ILE A 46 -1.28 4.94 9.95
N PRO A 47 -1.97 5.99 10.44
CA PRO A 47 -1.96 6.30 11.86
C PRO A 47 -2.68 5.23 12.68
N PRO A 48 -2.47 5.17 14.01
CA PRO A 48 -3.18 4.21 14.86
C PRO A 48 -4.70 4.30 14.67
N GLY A 49 -5.34 3.16 14.50
CA GLY A 49 -6.78 3.07 14.26
C GLY A 49 -7.20 3.34 12.82
N GLY A 50 -6.25 3.78 11.97
CA GLY A 50 -6.53 4.02 10.56
C GLY A 50 -6.53 2.74 9.74
N SER A 51 -7.12 2.82 8.54
CA SER A 51 -7.23 1.65 7.66
C SER A 51 -7.40 2.06 6.21
N ILE A 52 -7.07 1.12 5.32
CA ILE A 52 -7.49 1.15 3.91
C ILE A 52 -8.58 0.11 3.77
N GLY A 53 -9.73 0.50 3.22
CA GLY A 53 -10.88 -0.37 3.11
C GLY A 53 -10.68 -1.54 2.15
N TYR A 54 -11.56 -2.53 2.26
CA TYR A 54 -11.52 -3.73 1.43
C TYR A 54 -11.78 -3.37 -0.03
N HIS A 55 -10.89 -3.79 -0.92
CA HIS A 55 -10.99 -3.48 -2.34
C HIS A 55 -10.31 -4.56 -3.19
N THR A 56 -10.68 -4.59 -4.47
CA THR A 56 -10.20 -5.59 -5.43
C THR A 56 -9.18 -4.96 -6.38
N HIS A 57 -8.10 -5.68 -6.67
CA HIS A 57 -7.12 -5.27 -7.67
C HIS A 57 -7.52 -5.80 -9.05
N LYS A 58 -7.72 -4.89 -9.99
CA LYS A 58 -8.09 -5.21 -11.37
C LYS A 58 -7.02 -4.69 -12.31
N ASP A 59 -6.49 -5.57 -13.16
CA ASP A 59 -5.44 -5.28 -14.14
C ASP A 59 -4.11 -4.85 -13.49
N ASP A 60 -3.96 -5.09 -12.20
CA ASP A 60 -2.72 -4.85 -11.46
C ASP A 60 -2.65 -5.82 -10.26
N PHE A 61 -1.53 -5.77 -9.54
CA PHE A 61 -1.35 -6.50 -8.30
C PHE A 61 -0.49 -5.66 -7.36
N GLU A 62 -0.62 -5.92 -6.06
CA GLU A 62 0.05 -5.11 -5.04
C GLU A 62 0.89 -5.97 -4.10
N ILE A 63 2.07 -5.44 -3.75
CA ILE A 63 2.99 -6.06 -2.79
C ILE A 63 3.13 -5.13 -1.61
N TYR A 64 2.99 -5.68 -0.39
CA TYR A 64 3.27 -5.00 0.87
C TYR A 64 4.48 -5.62 1.55
N TYR A 65 5.31 -4.77 2.16
CA TYR A 65 6.38 -5.22 3.04
C TYR A 65 6.35 -4.34 4.30
N ILE A 66 6.05 -4.94 5.45
CA ILE A 66 5.88 -4.20 6.70
C ILE A 66 7.24 -3.81 7.25
N MET A 67 7.44 -2.51 7.53
CA MET A 67 8.67 -1.96 8.09
C MET A 67 8.51 -1.63 9.58
N LYS A 68 7.34 -1.15 9.98
CA LYS A 68 7.09 -0.67 11.35
C LYS A 68 5.62 -0.82 11.69
N GLY A 69 5.33 -1.18 12.94
CA GLY A 69 3.96 -1.29 13.42
C GLY A 69 3.38 -2.67 13.26
N ILE A 70 2.10 -2.81 13.56
CA ILE A 70 1.37 -4.07 13.51
C ILE A 70 0.11 -3.86 12.69
N ALA A 71 -0.09 -4.71 11.70
CA ALA A 71 -1.22 -4.61 10.79
C ALA A 71 -2.14 -5.81 10.92
N LYS A 72 -3.45 -5.55 10.89
CA LYS A 72 -4.44 -6.58 10.63
C LYS A 72 -4.81 -6.49 9.17
N VAL A 73 -4.72 -7.61 8.46
CA VAL A 73 -5.04 -7.67 7.04
C VAL A 73 -6.15 -8.67 6.78
N VAL A 74 -6.90 -8.42 5.73
CA VAL A 74 -7.81 -9.42 5.16
C VAL A 74 -7.25 -9.73 3.78
N ASP A 75 -6.98 -11.01 3.53
CA ASP A 75 -6.51 -11.54 2.26
C ASP A 75 -7.64 -12.40 1.68
N ASN A 76 -8.38 -11.84 0.75
CA ASN A 76 -9.64 -12.39 0.25
C ASN A 76 -10.65 -12.56 1.41
N ASP A 77 -10.78 -13.76 1.98
CA ASP A 77 -11.68 -14.03 3.10
C ASP A 77 -10.95 -14.40 4.40
N LYS A 78 -9.61 -14.33 4.39
CA LYS A 78 -8.78 -14.75 5.53
C LYS A 78 -8.17 -13.56 6.24
N GLU A 79 -8.36 -13.46 7.56
CA GLU A 79 -7.70 -12.46 8.39
C GLU A 79 -6.33 -12.97 8.85
N ASP A 80 -5.37 -12.06 8.96
CA ASP A 80 -4.07 -12.35 9.54
C ASP A 80 -3.46 -11.08 10.14
N ILE A 81 -2.44 -11.27 10.97
CA ILE A 81 -1.70 -10.17 11.60
C ILE A 81 -0.29 -10.17 11.02
N LEU A 82 0.14 -9.01 10.54
CA LEU A 82 1.49 -8.83 9.99
C LEU A 82 2.33 -7.97 10.90
N HIS A 83 3.59 -8.38 11.05
CA HIS A 83 4.62 -7.71 11.85
C HIS A 83 5.76 -7.24 10.93
N PRO A 84 6.66 -6.37 11.41
CA PRO A 84 7.82 -5.96 10.60
C PRO A 84 8.60 -7.15 10.04
N GLY A 85 8.88 -7.10 8.75
CA GLY A 85 9.53 -8.19 8.02
C GLY A 85 8.55 -9.11 7.29
N ASP A 86 7.27 -9.03 7.58
CA ASP A 86 6.24 -9.81 6.88
C ASP A 86 5.85 -9.14 5.56
N SER A 87 5.45 -9.93 4.60
CA SER A 87 4.98 -9.43 3.31
C SER A 87 3.61 -10.00 2.97
N MET A 88 2.93 -9.30 2.07
CA MET A 88 1.62 -9.71 1.57
C MET A 88 1.55 -9.37 0.09
N ILE A 89 0.97 -10.25 -0.70
CA ILE A 89 0.76 -10.02 -2.13
C ILE A 89 -0.74 -10.17 -2.42
N CYS A 90 -1.31 -9.17 -3.05
CA CYS A 90 -2.68 -9.22 -3.56
C CYS A 90 -2.58 -9.33 -5.08
N PHE A 91 -2.81 -10.53 -5.62
CA PHE A 91 -2.72 -10.79 -7.05
C PHE A 91 -3.93 -10.21 -7.78
N GLU A 92 -3.84 -10.15 -9.11
CA GLU A 92 -4.95 -9.67 -9.94
C GLU A 92 -6.22 -10.47 -9.64
N GLY A 93 -7.33 -9.75 -9.45
CA GLY A 93 -8.64 -10.35 -9.14
C GLY A 93 -8.86 -10.62 -7.67
N GLU A 94 -7.82 -10.55 -6.86
CA GLU A 94 -7.94 -10.74 -5.42
C GLU A 94 -8.29 -9.43 -4.71
N SER A 95 -8.75 -9.56 -3.47
CA SER A 95 -9.19 -8.42 -2.66
C SER A 95 -8.50 -8.43 -1.31
N HIS A 96 -8.26 -7.23 -0.78
CA HIS A 96 -7.62 -7.11 0.52
C HIS A 96 -8.00 -5.81 1.23
N SER A 97 -7.67 -5.78 2.53
CA SER A 97 -7.73 -4.57 3.35
C SER A 97 -6.58 -4.60 4.36
N ILE A 98 -6.25 -3.43 4.92
CA ILE A 98 -5.20 -3.31 5.94
C ILE A 98 -5.61 -2.28 6.97
N GLU A 99 -5.37 -2.60 8.24
CA GLU A 99 -5.71 -1.75 9.38
C GLU A 99 -4.53 -1.69 10.34
N ASN A 100 -4.24 -0.49 10.86
CA ASN A 100 -3.24 -0.33 11.91
C ASN A 100 -3.87 -0.65 13.25
N ILE A 101 -3.46 -1.77 13.86
CA ILE A 101 -3.96 -2.21 15.18
C ILE A 101 -2.94 -1.97 16.29
N GLY A 102 -1.81 -1.33 15.96
CA GLY A 102 -0.79 -0.98 16.95
C GLY A 102 -1.00 0.41 17.55
N ASP A 103 -0.05 0.84 18.35
CA ASP A 103 -0.09 2.14 19.05
C ASP A 103 0.86 3.18 18.42
N CYS A 104 1.54 2.84 17.35
CA CYS A 104 2.37 3.76 16.57
C CYS A 104 1.96 3.72 15.10
N ASP A 105 2.52 4.62 14.28
CA ASP A 105 2.27 4.61 12.86
C ASP A 105 2.65 3.25 12.25
N LEU A 106 1.80 2.74 11.39
CA LEU A 106 2.10 1.56 10.56
C LEU A 106 2.76 2.07 9.28
N GLU A 107 3.96 1.58 9.00
CA GLU A 107 4.71 1.96 7.80
C GLU A 107 5.07 0.71 7.02
N TYR A 108 4.75 0.71 5.74
CA TYR A 108 5.05 -0.43 4.87
C TYR A 108 5.32 0.04 3.44
N ILE A 109 6.20 -0.70 2.76
CA ILE A 109 6.42 -0.48 1.34
C ILE A 109 5.22 -1.03 0.59
N ALA A 110 4.70 -0.24 -0.35
CA ALA A 110 3.59 -0.62 -1.21
C ALA A 110 4.00 -0.42 -2.66
N ILE A 111 3.85 -1.47 -3.46
CA ILE A 111 4.19 -1.45 -4.88
C ILE A 111 3.00 -2.03 -5.64
N ILE A 112 2.50 -1.27 -6.61
CA ILE A 112 1.44 -1.73 -7.51
C ILE A 112 1.99 -1.76 -8.93
N LEU A 113 2.01 -2.96 -9.52
CA LEU A 113 2.48 -3.17 -10.88
C LEU A 113 1.31 -3.61 -11.75
N TYR A 114 1.32 -3.18 -13.01
CA TYR A 114 0.29 -3.58 -13.96
C TYR A 114 0.54 -4.98 -14.49
N THR A 115 -0.55 -5.71 -14.72
CA THR A 115 -0.50 -6.96 -15.48
C THR A 115 -0.39 -6.64 -16.98
N GLU A 116 -0.09 -7.63 -17.81
CA GLU A 116 0.01 -7.45 -19.26
C GLU A 116 -1.23 -6.81 -19.87
N LYS A 117 -2.39 -7.17 -19.36
CA LYS A 117 -3.67 -6.63 -19.80
C LYS A 117 -3.72 -5.12 -19.70
N ARG A 118 -3.24 -4.60 -18.59
CA ARG A 118 -3.26 -3.16 -18.31
C ARG A 118 -2.19 -2.43 -19.13
N ARG A 119 -1.04 -3.07 -19.33
CA ARG A 119 0.08 -2.49 -20.06
C ARG A 119 -0.15 -2.51 -21.57
N GLY A 120 -0.81 -3.53 -22.04
CA GLY A 120 -1.14 -3.71 -23.46
C GLY A 120 -2.22 -2.78 -23.91
#